data_97b3a60791de78a4f8db216933f00ea5
#
_entry.id   97b3a60791de78a4f8db216933f00ea5
#
_cell.length_a   1.000
_cell.length_b   1.000
_cell.length_c   1.000
_cell.angle_alpha   90.00
_cell.angle_beta   90.00
_cell.angle_gamma   90.00
#
_symmetry.space_group_name_H-M   'P 1'
#
loop_
_entity.id
_entity.type
_entity.pdbx_description
1 polymer ?
#
loop_
_entity_poly.entity_id
_entity_poly.type
_entity_poly.pdbx_seq_one_letter_code
_entity_poly.pdbx_strand_id
1 'polypeptide(L)'
;MPESLAGALEDLGHMVDSVNNLKLKGIDNGTLYRQVAVDYELCFTRDAGFVHNVRQLRDLSQVKVLRVIIPQQRVESFIPAFIDAFQKSDWSGYSSGDDWP
;
A
#
# COMPACT_ATOMS: atom_id res chain seq x y z
N MET A 1 9.28 -2.34 -0.73
CA MET A 1 9.19 -2.25 0.74
C MET A 1 9.64 -3.57 1.36
N PRO A 2 10.12 -3.56 2.59
CA PRO A 2 10.60 -4.81 3.20
C PRO A 2 9.48 -5.83 3.41
N GLU A 3 9.76 -7.10 3.17
CA GLU A 3 8.77 -8.17 3.36
C GLU A 3 8.35 -8.34 4.81
N SER A 4 9.26 -8.07 5.75
CA SER A 4 8.96 -8.16 7.18
C SER A 4 7.92 -7.15 7.65
N LEU A 5 7.62 -6.13 6.84
CA LEU A 5 6.55 -5.19 7.15
C LEU A 5 5.18 -5.88 7.24
N ALA A 6 4.93 -6.87 6.39
CA ALA A 6 3.67 -7.63 6.44
C ALA A 6 3.48 -8.28 7.80
N GLY A 7 4.50 -8.94 8.33
CA GLY A 7 4.44 -9.55 9.66
C GLY A 7 4.18 -8.54 10.77
N ALA A 8 4.80 -7.36 10.68
CA ALA A 8 4.59 -6.31 11.67
C ALA A 8 3.13 -5.80 11.67
N LEU A 9 2.52 -5.68 10.50
CA LEU A 9 1.12 -5.28 10.39
C LEU A 9 0.17 -6.38 10.84
N GLU A 10 0.49 -7.65 10.55
CA GLU A 10 -0.29 -8.79 11.02
C GLU A 10 -0.32 -8.86 12.55
N ASP A 11 0.77 -8.51 13.20
CA ASP A 11 0.86 -8.46 14.67
C ASP A 11 -0.11 -7.43 15.27
N LEU A 12 -0.54 -6.45 14.48
CA LEU A 12 -1.55 -5.47 14.89
C LEU A 12 -2.98 -5.93 14.62
N GLY A 13 -3.16 -7.15 14.11
CA GLY A 13 -4.48 -7.71 13.84
C GLY A 13 -5.00 -7.51 12.43
N HIS A 14 -4.14 -7.11 11.48
CA HIS A 14 -4.55 -6.89 10.10
C HIS A 14 -4.26 -8.09 9.23
N MET A 15 -5.09 -8.31 8.21
CA MET A 15 -4.81 -9.29 7.16
C MET A 15 -3.99 -8.59 6.08
N VAL A 16 -2.77 -9.08 5.86
CA VAL A 16 -1.80 -8.41 4.99
C VAL A 16 -1.24 -9.38 3.95
N ASP A 17 -1.27 -8.95 2.70
CA ASP A 17 -0.64 -9.68 1.61
C ASP A 17 0.36 -8.77 0.90
N SER A 18 1.49 -9.33 0.47
CA SER A 18 2.41 -8.62 -0.40
C SER A 18 2.22 -9.08 -1.85
N VAL A 19 2.59 -8.22 -2.80
CA VAL A 19 2.55 -8.58 -4.22
C VAL A 19 3.39 -9.83 -4.50
N ASN A 20 4.53 -9.97 -3.81
CA ASN A 20 5.37 -11.15 -3.95
C ASN A 20 4.66 -12.42 -3.46
N ASN A 21 3.96 -12.35 -2.34
CA ASN A 21 3.25 -13.50 -1.77
C ASN A 21 2.07 -13.93 -2.65
N LEU A 22 1.41 -12.98 -3.31
CA LEU A 22 0.31 -13.24 -4.23
C LEU A 22 0.78 -13.67 -5.61
N LYS A 23 2.09 -13.68 -5.86
CA LYS A 23 2.70 -14.01 -7.16
C LYS A 23 2.21 -13.09 -8.29
N LEU A 24 1.95 -11.83 -7.97
CA LEU A 24 1.48 -10.83 -8.91
C LEU A 24 2.62 -10.01 -9.53
N LYS A 25 3.86 -10.30 -9.17
CA LYS A 25 5.02 -9.60 -9.68
C LYS A 25 5.13 -9.79 -11.19
N GLY A 26 5.31 -8.71 -11.92
CA GLY A 26 5.48 -8.74 -13.38
C GLY A 26 4.18 -8.57 -14.16
N ILE A 27 3.02 -8.51 -13.52
CA ILE A 27 1.77 -8.17 -14.21
C ILE A 27 1.68 -6.66 -14.42
N ASP A 28 0.86 -6.22 -15.38
CA ASP A 28 0.70 -4.81 -15.66
C ASP A 28 -0.07 -4.10 -14.53
N ASN A 29 0.07 -2.77 -14.45
CA ASN A 29 -0.51 -1.98 -13.38
C ASN A 29 -2.04 -2.02 -13.34
N GLY A 30 -2.68 -2.04 -14.49
CA GLY A 30 -4.15 -2.12 -14.54
C GLY A 30 -4.68 -3.44 -14.01
N THR A 31 -4.03 -4.55 -14.38
CA THR A 31 -4.37 -5.88 -13.88
C THR A 31 -4.13 -5.98 -12.39
N LEU A 32 -2.98 -5.48 -11.90
CA LEU A 32 -2.68 -5.45 -10.48
C LEU A 32 -3.74 -4.68 -9.69
N TYR A 33 -4.10 -3.50 -10.18
CA TYR A 33 -5.13 -2.69 -9.53
C TYR A 33 -6.45 -3.42 -9.43
N ARG A 34 -6.90 -4.07 -10.51
CA ARG A 34 -8.15 -4.82 -10.50
C ARG A 34 -8.14 -5.98 -9.50
N GLN A 35 -6.98 -6.62 -9.32
CA GLN A 35 -6.83 -7.69 -8.33
C GLN A 35 -6.97 -7.17 -6.90
N VAL A 36 -6.34 -6.03 -6.58
CA VAL A 36 -6.36 -5.51 -5.22
C VAL A 36 -7.64 -4.74 -4.90
N ALA A 37 -8.31 -4.20 -5.89
CA ALA A 37 -9.49 -3.35 -5.67
C ALA A 37 -10.68 -4.12 -5.08
N VAL A 38 -10.75 -5.43 -5.31
CA VAL A 38 -11.88 -6.26 -4.89
C VAL A 38 -11.76 -6.70 -3.44
N ASP A 39 -10.55 -7.02 -2.97
CA ASP A 39 -10.35 -7.74 -1.72
C ASP A 39 -9.70 -6.91 -0.61
N TYR A 40 -9.22 -5.70 -0.92
CA TYR A 40 -8.42 -4.92 0.03
C TYR A 40 -8.96 -3.53 0.24
N GLU A 41 -8.77 -3.01 1.45
CA GLU A 41 -9.16 -1.65 1.81
C GLU A 41 -8.05 -0.64 1.55
N LEU A 42 -6.80 -1.06 1.78
CA LEU A 42 -5.62 -0.22 1.62
C LEU A 42 -4.57 -0.96 0.79
N CYS A 43 -3.92 -0.23 -0.09
CA CYS A 43 -2.79 -0.72 -0.86
C CYS A 43 -1.65 0.30 -0.76
N PHE A 44 -0.51 -0.13 -0.25
CA PHE A 44 0.66 0.72 -0.11
C PHE A 44 1.67 0.40 -1.19
N THR A 45 2.19 1.42 -1.85
CA THR A 45 3.17 1.26 -2.92
C THR A 45 4.17 2.42 -2.91
N ARG A 46 5.39 2.17 -3.41
CA ARG A 46 6.35 3.23 -3.71
C ARG A 46 6.38 3.57 -5.20
N ASP A 47 5.64 2.84 -6.01
CA ASP A 47 5.66 2.98 -7.47
C ASP A 47 4.79 4.16 -7.90
N ALA A 48 5.44 5.27 -8.26
CA ALA A 48 4.74 6.47 -8.72
C ALA A 48 3.97 6.21 -10.04
N GLY A 49 4.47 5.33 -10.89
CA GLY A 49 3.77 4.98 -12.14
C GLY A 49 2.47 4.24 -11.88
N PHE A 50 2.48 3.32 -10.91
CA PHE A 50 1.25 2.62 -10.51
C PHE A 50 0.23 3.61 -9.94
N VAL A 51 0.64 4.51 -9.06
CA VAL A 51 -0.23 5.52 -8.47
C VAL A 51 -0.79 6.44 -9.55
N HIS A 52 0.04 6.87 -10.52
CA HIS A 52 -0.41 7.70 -11.63
C HIS A 52 -1.52 7.01 -12.43
N ASN A 53 -1.34 5.73 -12.76
CA ASN A 53 -2.35 4.96 -13.48
C ASN A 53 -3.66 4.84 -12.69
N VAL A 54 -3.56 4.62 -11.39
CA VAL A 54 -4.74 4.53 -10.51
C VAL A 54 -5.52 5.84 -10.51
N ARG A 55 -4.83 6.98 -10.45
CA ARG A 55 -5.49 8.29 -10.49
C ARG A 55 -6.30 8.49 -11.78
N GLN A 56 -5.85 7.94 -12.89
CA GLN A 56 -6.51 8.07 -14.18
C GLN A 56 -7.72 7.16 -14.34
N LEU A 57 -7.76 6.04 -13.62
CA LEU A 57 -8.86 5.08 -13.73
C LEU A 57 -10.17 5.60 -13.16
N ARG A 58 -10.12 6.54 -12.23
CA ARG A 58 -11.29 7.13 -11.56
C ARG A 58 -12.31 6.06 -11.11
N ASP A 59 -11.79 4.95 -10.65
CA ASP A 59 -12.60 3.82 -10.21
C ASP A 59 -13.27 4.16 -8.88
N LEU A 60 -14.50 3.69 -8.70
CA LEU A 60 -15.26 3.85 -7.46
C LEU A 60 -15.01 2.73 -6.46
N SER A 61 -14.00 1.90 -6.67
CA SER A 61 -13.66 0.84 -5.73
C SER A 61 -13.29 1.41 -4.36
N GLN A 62 -13.47 0.59 -3.32
CA GLN A 62 -13.22 1.01 -1.95
C GLN A 62 -11.73 1.02 -1.58
N VAL A 63 -10.88 0.41 -2.39
CA VAL A 63 -9.45 0.36 -2.09
C VAL A 63 -8.83 1.75 -2.20
N LYS A 64 -8.07 2.14 -1.20
CA LYS A 64 -7.25 3.35 -1.25
C LYS A 64 -5.81 2.95 -1.55
N VAL A 65 -5.32 3.36 -2.71
CA VAL A 65 -3.94 3.14 -3.11
C VAL A 65 -3.13 4.35 -2.67
N LEU A 66 -2.19 4.14 -1.77
CA LEU A 66 -1.41 5.22 -1.18
C LEU A 66 0.06 5.06 -1.55
N ARG A 67 0.66 6.17 -2.00
CA ARG A 67 2.08 6.19 -2.31
C ARG A 67 2.86 6.47 -1.03
N VAL A 68 3.69 5.51 -0.64
CA VAL A 68 4.51 5.63 0.56
C VAL A 68 5.66 6.58 0.31
N ILE A 69 5.71 7.68 1.05
CA ILE A 69 6.77 8.69 0.96
C ILE A 69 7.72 8.68 2.15
N ILE A 70 7.57 7.75 3.08
CA ILE A 70 8.54 7.56 4.15
C ILE A 70 9.91 7.31 3.51
N PRO A 71 10.97 8.04 3.91
CA PRO A 71 12.28 7.88 3.29
C PRO A 71 12.78 6.43 3.34
N GLN A 72 13.42 5.98 2.27
CA GLN A 72 14.02 4.67 2.22
C GLN A 72 15.19 4.59 3.18
N GLN A 73 15.19 3.59 4.05
CA GLN A 73 16.18 3.44 5.11
C GLN A 73 16.26 1.96 5.50
N ARG A 74 17.10 1.66 6.48
CA ARG A 74 17.24 0.29 6.98
C ARG A 74 15.89 -0.23 7.50
N VAL A 75 15.69 -1.55 7.40
CA VAL A 75 14.47 -2.22 7.85
C VAL A 75 14.18 -1.90 9.33
N GLU A 76 15.20 -1.88 10.17
CA GLU A 76 15.07 -1.60 11.61
C GLU A 76 14.53 -0.20 11.90
N SER A 77 14.72 0.73 10.98
CA SER A 77 14.23 2.10 11.12
C SER A 77 12.93 2.31 10.33
N PHE A 78 12.83 1.68 9.17
CA PHE A 78 11.67 1.84 8.28
C PHE A 78 10.39 1.26 8.89
N ILE A 79 10.47 0.04 9.43
CA ILE A 79 9.27 -0.63 9.97
C ILE A 79 8.68 0.14 11.16
N PRO A 80 9.45 0.57 12.17
CA PRO A 80 8.88 1.39 13.24
C PRO A 80 8.28 2.70 12.73
N ALA A 81 8.92 3.36 11.76
CA ALA A 81 8.39 4.59 11.18
C ALA A 81 7.07 4.36 10.46
N PHE A 82 6.97 3.28 9.68
CA PHE A 82 5.74 2.90 8.99
C PHE A 82 4.62 2.60 9.99
N ILE A 83 4.90 1.76 10.98
CA ILE A 83 3.90 1.38 11.99
C ILE A 83 3.42 2.59 12.78
N ASP A 84 4.30 3.48 13.19
CA ASP A 84 3.94 4.69 13.91
C ASP A 84 3.00 5.57 13.07
N ALA A 85 3.35 5.80 11.81
CA ALA A 85 2.51 6.58 10.91
C ALA A 85 1.17 5.87 10.65
N PHE A 86 1.19 4.56 10.49
CA PHE A 86 -0.01 3.75 10.27
C PHE A 86 -0.99 3.88 11.42
N GLN A 87 -0.51 3.79 12.66
CA GLN A 87 -1.35 3.85 13.84
C GLN A 87 -1.92 5.25 14.09
N LYS A 88 -1.23 6.29 13.64
CA LYS A 88 -1.64 7.68 13.81
C LYS A 88 -2.53 8.21 12.69
N SER A 89 -2.61 7.49 11.58
CA SER A 89 -3.33 7.98 10.40
C SER A 89 -4.84 7.85 10.57
N ASP A 90 -5.55 8.89 10.15
CA ASP A 90 -6.99 8.86 9.95
C ASP A 90 -7.25 8.60 8.46
N TRP A 91 -7.63 7.37 8.13
CA TRP A 91 -7.78 6.95 6.74
C TRP A 91 -8.89 7.69 6.00
N SER A 92 -9.85 8.25 6.72
CA SER A 92 -10.91 9.05 6.10
C SER A 92 -10.39 10.33 5.47
N GLY A 93 -9.22 10.81 5.89
CA GLY A 93 -8.58 11.99 5.32
C GLY A 93 -7.78 11.72 4.06
N TYR A 94 -7.66 10.47 3.63
CA TYR A 94 -6.88 10.09 2.44
C TYR A 94 -7.79 9.62 1.32
N SER A 95 -7.40 9.93 0.09
CA SER A 95 -8.04 9.44 -1.12
C SER A 95 -7.10 8.55 -1.90
N SER A 96 -7.65 7.65 -2.72
CA SER A 96 -6.82 6.79 -3.57
C SER A 96 -5.94 7.64 -4.48
N GLY A 97 -4.65 7.33 -4.51
CA GLY A 97 -3.66 8.07 -5.28
C GLY A 97 -2.90 9.12 -4.48
N ASP A 98 -3.25 9.33 -3.20
CA ASP A 98 -2.55 10.30 -2.35
C ASP A 98 -1.18 9.79 -1.92
N ASP A 99 -0.30 10.73 -1.58
CA ASP A 99 0.94 10.42 -0.87
C ASP A 99 0.62 10.16 0.61
N TRP A 100 1.38 9.22 1.20
CA TRP A 100 1.22 8.85 2.61
C TRP A 100 2.59 8.59 3.25
N PRO A 101 2.80 8.98 4.46
CA PRO A 101 1.97 9.76 5.37
C PRO A 101 1.85 11.22 5.08
#